data_db272d4a7375b261d7bacbdaed81e2ea
#
_entry.id   db272d4a7375b261d7bacbdaed81e2ea
#
_cell.length_a   1.000
_cell.length_b   1.000
_cell.length_c   1.000
_cell.angle_alpha   90.00
_cell.angle_beta   90.00
_cell.angle_gamma   90.00
#
_symmetry.space_group_name_H-M   'P 1'
#
loop_
_entity.id
_entity.type
_entity.pdbx_description
1 polymer ?
#
loop_
_entity_poly.entity_id
_entity_poly.type
_entity_poly.pdbx_seq_one_letter_code
_entity_poly.pdbx_strand_id
1 'polypeptide(L)'
;DDFIARLKNRMQTLRLGDPLDKAIDMGAVVDASQLETIRGYVEGAKKEGAICWQADTPLPENGWYYPPTLVTNVEPAHTIVSEEVFGPVLTAMTFRTHSEAIALANNTRYGLAASIWSENINQALDVAAKIKAGVVWVNCTNEFDAASGFGGYRESGFGREGGIEGLWAYRKNVTDLPPDDAPPVPTLLPDGPRGSDSLDRTAKLYIGGRQVRPDSGYSRAVASADGSLAGEVGEGNRKDVRNAVEAAHGATAWAKASA
;
A
#
# COMPACT_ATOMS: atom_id res chain seq x y z
N ASP A 1 16.19 5.15 26.91
CA ASP A 1 17.52 4.48 26.88
C ASP A 1 17.42 2.99 27.19
N ASP A 2 16.61 2.58 28.19
CA ASP A 2 16.44 1.17 28.56
C ASP A 2 15.90 0.31 27.40
N PHE A 3 14.90 0.80 26.67
CA PHE A 3 14.35 0.09 25.50
C PHE A 3 15.41 -0.14 24.42
N ILE A 4 16.22 0.88 24.11
CA ILE A 4 17.30 0.77 23.11
C ILE A 4 18.36 -0.24 23.57
N ALA A 5 18.69 -0.26 24.87
CA ALA A 5 19.65 -1.23 25.40
C ALA A 5 19.11 -2.67 25.30
N ARG A 6 17.86 -2.92 25.64
CA ARG A 6 17.20 -4.22 25.46
C ARG A 6 17.14 -4.65 23.99
N LEU A 7 16.84 -3.69 23.11
CA LEU A 7 16.79 -3.94 21.66
C LEU A 7 18.16 -4.36 21.12
N LYS A 8 19.23 -3.64 21.48
CA LYS A 8 20.60 -4.02 21.12
C LYS A 8 20.97 -5.41 21.62
N ASN A 9 20.65 -5.70 22.89
CA ASN A 9 20.90 -7.03 23.46
C ASN A 9 20.16 -8.13 22.67
N ARG A 10 18.90 -7.88 22.26
CA ARG A 10 18.15 -8.85 21.43
C ARG A 10 18.75 -8.98 20.04
N MET A 11 19.11 -7.89 19.38
CA MET A 11 19.73 -7.89 18.07
C MET A 11 21.09 -8.63 18.08
N GLN A 12 21.85 -8.51 19.16
CA GLN A 12 23.14 -9.21 19.33
C GLN A 12 23.00 -10.74 19.37
N THR A 13 21.81 -11.26 19.73
CA THR A 13 21.56 -12.71 19.79
C THR A 13 21.08 -13.31 18.47
N LEU A 14 20.88 -12.50 17.42
CA LEU A 14 20.47 -12.99 16.12
C LEU A 14 21.61 -13.73 15.42
N ARG A 15 21.31 -14.92 14.94
CA ARG A 15 22.26 -15.80 14.24
C ARG A 15 22.02 -15.68 12.74
N LEU A 16 23.09 -15.38 12.01
CA LEU A 16 23.06 -15.25 10.55
C LEU A 16 23.66 -16.49 9.90
N GLY A 17 23.02 -16.99 8.85
CA GLY A 17 23.49 -18.18 8.17
C GLY A 17 22.55 -18.71 7.10
N ASP A 18 22.68 -19.98 6.79
CA ASP A 18 21.83 -20.67 5.81
C ASP A 18 20.37 -20.69 6.29
N PRO A 19 19.41 -20.14 5.53
CA PRO A 19 18.00 -20.10 5.92
C PRO A 19 17.33 -21.49 6.00
N LEU A 20 17.96 -22.54 5.48
CA LEU A 20 17.49 -23.91 5.64
C LEU A 20 17.88 -24.53 6.98
N ASP A 21 18.82 -23.94 7.70
CA ASP A 21 19.15 -24.32 9.07
C ASP A 21 18.14 -23.69 10.05
N LYS A 22 17.37 -24.54 10.74
CA LYS A 22 16.38 -24.10 11.74
C LYS A 22 16.98 -23.34 12.93
N ALA A 23 18.30 -23.41 13.13
CA ALA A 23 18.99 -22.65 14.17
C ALA A 23 19.29 -21.21 13.76
N ILE A 24 19.10 -20.84 12.52
CA ILE A 24 19.39 -19.52 11.97
C ILE A 24 18.16 -18.62 12.06
N ASP A 25 18.38 -17.38 12.48
CA ASP A 25 17.32 -16.37 12.64
C ASP A 25 17.21 -15.49 11.40
N MET A 26 18.31 -15.31 10.62
CA MET A 26 18.32 -14.41 9.47
C MET A 26 19.26 -14.91 8.37
N GLY A 27 18.74 -14.97 7.14
CA GLY A 27 19.50 -15.33 5.94
C GLY A 27 20.24 -14.17 5.28
N ALA A 28 20.77 -14.43 4.09
CA ALA A 28 21.44 -13.44 3.25
C ALA A 28 20.44 -12.44 2.62
N VAL A 29 20.92 -11.26 2.25
CA VAL A 29 20.19 -10.35 1.34
C VAL A 29 20.27 -10.90 -0.09
N VAL A 30 19.42 -10.37 -0.98
CA VAL A 30 19.18 -10.95 -2.31
C VAL A 30 20.43 -11.03 -3.19
N ASP A 31 21.27 -10.01 -3.20
CA ASP A 31 22.48 -9.94 -4.04
C ASP A 31 23.51 -8.90 -3.53
N ALA A 32 24.64 -8.82 -4.27
CA ALA A 32 25.72 -7.89 -3.98
C ALA A 32 25.29 -6.42 -4.12
N SER A 33 24.45 -6.11 -5.10
CA SER A 33 24.03 -4.72 -5.34
C SER A 33 23.15 -4.21 -4.20
N GLN A 34 22.28 -5.07 -3.67
CA GLN A 34 21.49 -4.76 -2.49
C GLN A 34 22.35 -4.57 -1.24
N LEU A 35 23.39 -5.40 -1.08
CA LEU A 35 24.35 -5.26 0.02
C LEU A 35 25.04 -3.89 -0.01
N GLU A 36 25.48 -3.44 -1.19
CA GLU A 36 26.07 -2.09 -1.36
C GLU A 36 25.05 -0.96 -1.14
N THR A 37 23.82 -1.16 -1.56
CA THR A 37 22.72 -0.21 -1.30
C THR A 37 22.50 -0.02 0.21
N ILE A 38 22.45 -1.12 0.97
CA ILE A 38 22.31 -1.07 2.44
C ILE A 38 23.49 -0.34 3.08
N ARG A 39 24.73 -0.67 2.64
CA ARG A 39 25.94 0.03 3.10
C ARG A 39 25.88 1.52 2.82
N GLY A 40 25.45 1.89 1.62
CA GLY A 40 25.29 3.29 1.20
C GLY A 40 24.34 4.07 2.10
N TYR A 41 23.19 3.50 2.44
CA TYR A 41 22.24 4.13 3.36
C TYR A 41 22.80 4.31 4.76
N VAL A 42 23.46 3.29 5.32
CA VAL A 42 24.04 3.36 6.67
C VAL A 42 25.21 4.36 6.73
N GLU A 43 26.07 4.39 5.73
CA GLU A 43 27.15 5.37 5.65
C GLU A 43 26.61 6.81 5.40
N GLY A 44 25.55 6.93 4.62
CA GLY A 44 24.82 8.20 4.46
C GLY A 44 24.28 8.70 5.79
N ALA A 45 23.60 7.84 6.56
CA ALA A 45 23.07 8.18 7.87
C ALA A 45 24.14 8.66 8.86
N LYS A 46 25.32 8.01 8.86
CA LYS A 46 26.47 8.46 9.67
C LYS A 46 26.90 9.88 9.30
N LYS A 47 26.96 10.19 8.00
CA LYS A 47 27.30 11.54 7.51
C LYS A 47 26.24 12.59 7.88
N GLU A 48 24.98 12.18 7.94
CA GLU A 48 23.86 13.01 8.39
C GLU A 48 23.81 13.19 9.93
N GLY A 49 24.72 12.55 10.68
CA GLY A 49 24.84 12.68 12.14
C GLY A 49 24.12 11.62 12.96
N ALA A 50 23.57 10.59 12.33
CA ALA A 50 22.95 9.47 13.01
C ALA A 50 23.98 8.58 13.71
N ILE A 51 23.56 7.91 14.78
CA ILE A 51 24.35 6.92 15.52
C ILE A 51 23.97 5.53 15.02
N CYS A 52 24.89 4.89 14.32
CA CYS A 52 24.72 3.53 13.80
C CYS A 52 25.45 2.53 14.70
N TRP A 53 24.70 1.65 15.33
CA TRP A 53 25.21 0.50 16.06
C TRP A 53 24.97 -0.76 15.25
N GLN A 54 25.97 -1.64 15.16
CA GLN A 54 25.86 -2.94 14.51
C GLN A 54 26.12 -4.06 15.49
N ALA A 55 25.38 -5.17 15.32
CA ALA A 55 25.63 -6.37 16.09
C ALA A 55 26.99 -6.96 15.72
N ASP A 56 27.77 -7.34 16.73
CA ASP A 56 29.02 -8.10 16.56
C ASP A 56 28.67 -9.59 16.42
N THR A 57 28.14 -9.94 15.26
CA THR A 57 27.70 -11.30 14.93
C THR A 57 28.59 -11.85 13.84
N PRO A 58 29.12 -13.08 13.97
CA PRO A 58 29.87 -13.72 12.91
C PRO A 58 29.04 -13.81 11.62
N LEU A 59 29.62 -13.36 10.51
CA LEU A 59 28.98 -13.45 9.20
C LEU A 59 29.57 -14.67 8.46
N PRO A 60 28.74 -15.46 7.74
CA PRO A 60 29.23 -16.48 6.84
C PRO A 60 30.19 -15.93 5.77
N GLU A 61 31.20 -16.71 5.41
CA GLU A 61 32.17 -16.32 4.39
C GLU A 61 31.57 -16.24 2.97
N ASN A 62 30.56 -17.07 2.73
CA ASN A 62 29.90 -17.16 1.43
C ASN A 62 28.47 -16.64 1.52
N GLY A 63 28.09 -15.75 0.61
CA GLY A 63 26.76 -15.12 0.54
C GLY A 63 26.81 -13.63 0.86
N TRP A 64 25.65 -12.99 0.70
CA TRP A 64 25.50 -11.54 0.85
C TRP A 64 24.85 -11.22 2.20
N TYR A 65 25.67 -11.17 3.26
CA TYR A 65 25.20 -10.94 4.62
C TYR A 65 25.48 -9.52 5.09
N TYR A 66 24.57 -8.96 5.82
CA TYR A 66 24.73 -7.67 6.48
C TYR A 66 24.35 -7.81 7.98
N PRO A 67 25.17 -7.30 8.91
CA PRO A 67 24.87 -7.44 10.34
C PRO A 67 23.65 -6.62 10.74
N PRO A 68 22.81 -7.10 11.68
CA PRO A 68 21.73 -6.33 12.24
C PRO A 68 22.21 -4.96 12.72
N THR A 69 21.59 -3.92 12.20
CA THR A 69 22.02 -2.53 12.44
C THR A 69 20.88 -1.71 13.01
N LEU A 70 21.16 -1.03 14.13
CA LEU A 70 20.26 -0.08 14.76
C LEU A 70 20.77 1.35 14.55
N VAL A 71 19.93 2.19 13.99
CA VAL A 71 20.22 3.60 13.73
C VAL A 71 19.36 4.47 14.66
N THR A 72 20.03 5.28 15.46
CA THR A 72 19.41 6.17 16.44
C THR A 72 19.91 7.60 16.23
N ASN A 73 19.41 8.56 16.99
CA ASN A 73 19.72 9.99 16.79
C ASN A 73 19.40 10.44 15.37
N VAL A 74 18.25 10.00 14.85
CA VAL A 74 17.76 10.37 13.52
C VAL A 74 16.64 11.39 13.64
N GLU A 75 16.55 12.23 12.61
CA GLU A 75 15.47 13.20 12.43
C GLU A 75 14.60 12.77 11.22
N PRO A 76 13.34 13.22 11.14
CA PRO A 76 12.44 12.88 10.03
C PRO A 76 12.98 13.26 8.64
N ALA A 77 13.93 14.17 8.56
CA ALA A 77 14.57 14.62 7.33
C ALA A 77 15.73 13.73 6.86
N HIS A 78 16.22 12.82 7.72
CA HIS A 78 17.30 11.92 7.32
C HIS A 78 16.82 10.94 6.25
N THR A 79 17.66 10.72 5.25
CA THR A 79 17.34 9.85 4.12
C THR A 79 16.94 8.44 4.56
N ILE A 80 17.68 7.86 5.52
CA ILE A 80 17.44 6.51 6.03
C ILE A 80 16.09 6.34 6.76
N VAL A 81 15.44 7.44 7.16
CA VAL A 81 14.12 7.42 7.82
C VAL A 81 12.99 7.36 6.81
N SER A 82 13.17 7.98 5.65
CA SER A 82 12.12 8.11 4.62
C SER A 82 12.21 7.06 3.52
N GLU A 83 13.37 6.41 3.36
CA GLU A 83 13.62 5.41 2.31
C GLU A 83 13.47 3.97 2.83
N GLU A 84 13.12 3.07 1.92
CA GLU A 84 13.08 1.63 2.18
C GLU A 84 14.48 1.04 1.99
N VAL A 85 15.19 0.76 3.08
CA VAL A 85 16.56 0.22 3.02
C VAL A 85 16.59 -1.22 2.46
N PHE A 86 15.52 -1.97 2.65
CA PHE A 86 15.34 -3.35 2.25
C PHE A 86 16.47 -4.28 2.72
N GLY A 87 16.78 -4.17 4.03
CA GLY A 87 17.83 -4.93 4.69
C GLY A 87 17.68 -4.91 6.22
N PRO A 88 18.58 -5.57 6.97
CA PRO A 88 18.48 -5.71 8.41
C PRO A 88 18.88 -4.43 9.16
N VAL A 89 18.24 -3.34 8.83
CA VAL A 89 18.48 -2.01 9.40
C VAL A 89 17.19 -1.49 10.00
N LEU A 90 17.25 -1.09 11.26
CA LEU A 90 16.14 -0.53 12.02
C LEU A 90 16.48 0.89 12.45
N THR A 91 15.63 1.85 12.10
CA THR A 91 15.70 3.22 12.66
C THR A 91 14.81 3.36 13.88
N ALA A 92 15.26 4.11 14.88
CA ALA A 92 14.47 4.35 16.08
C ALA A 92 14.43 5.84 16.40
N MET A 93 13.21 6.33 16.57
CA MET A 93 12.92 7.71 17.01
C MET A 93 11.98 7.69 18.20
N THR A 94 12.03 8.76 18.99
CA THR A 94 11.10 8.98 20.10
C THR A 94 9.99 9.94 19.68
N PHE A 95 8.86 9.84 20.32
CA PHE A 95 7.74 10.77 20.17
C PHE A 95 7.20 11.15 21.56
N ARG A 96 6.48 12.26 21.66
CA ARG A 96 5.92 12.78 22.91
C ARG A 96 4.41 12.55 23.00
N THR A 97 3.73 12.55 21.84
CA THR A 97 2.28 12.41 21.76
C THR A 97 1.90 11.39 20.69
N HIS A 98 0.70 10.80 20.81
CA HIS A 98 0.17 9.88 19.79
C HIS A 98 0.03 10.56 18.41
N SER A 99 -0.35 11.85 18.41
CA SER A 99 -0.45 12.61 17.15
C SER A 99 0.91 12.77 16.48
N GLU A 100 1.97 12.97 17.25
CA GLU A 100 3.33 13.00 16.73
C GLU A 100 3.77 11.63 16.21
N ALA A 101 3.49 10.54 16.94
CA ALA A 101 3.76 9.18 16.50
C ALA A 101 3.09 8.87 15.15
N ILE A 102 1.80 9.24 15.00
CA ILE A 102 1.05 9.08 13.75
C ILE A 102 1.68 9.92 12.64
N ALA A 103 2.05 11.16 12.92
CA ALA A 103 2.68 12.05 11.94
C ALA A 103 4.02 11.49 11.46
N LEU A 104 4.87 11.03 12.38
CA LEU A 104 6.16 10.41 12.06
C LEU A 104 5.99 9.12 11.26
N ALA A 105 5.11 8.21 11.70
CA ALA A 105 4.86 6.95 10.99
C ALA A 105 4.29 7.16 9.58
N ASN A 106 3.53 8.23 9.36
CA ASN A 106 2.95 8.57 8.06
C ASN A 106 3.88 9.43 7.17
N ASN A 107 5.01 9.89 7.71
CA ASN A 107 5.97 10.74 6.99
C ASN A 107 6.90 9.91 6.09
N THR A 108 6.30 9.12 5.22
CA THR A 108 6.99 8.31 4.22
C THR A 108 6.12 8.18 2.99
N ARG A 109 6.73 7.93 1.85
CA ARG A 109 6.03 7.59 0.60
C ARG A 109 5.57 6.13 0.55
N TYR A 110 6.04 5.29 1.46
CA TYR A 110 5.67 3.88 1.58
C TYR A 110 4.50 3.67 2.53
N GLY A 111 4.01 2.45 2.60
CA GLY A 111 2.92 2.05 3.49
C GLY A 111 2.59 0.58 3.32
N LEU A 112 3.54 -0.32 3.56
CA LEU A 112 3.28 -1.76 3.47
C LEU A 112 2.50 -2.23 4.69
N ALA A 113 3.12 -2.13 5.87
CA ALA A 113 2.56 -2.64 7.10
C ALA A 113 3.01 -1.82 8.31
N ALA A 114 2.26 -1.91 9.40
CA ALA A 114 2.61 -1.31 10.69
C ALA A 114 2.19 -2.23 11.83
N SER A 115 2.88 -2.10 12.97
CA SER A 115 2.52 -2.76 14.23
C SER A 115 2.42 -1.71 15.31
N ILE A 116 1.38 -1.80 16.14
CA ILE A 116 1.13 -0.91 17.26
C ILE A 116 1.08 -1.73 18.52
N TRP A 117 1.89 -1.34 19.51
CA TRP A 117 1.97 -2.02 20.79
C TRP A 117 1.55 -1.07 21.91
N SER A 118 0.48 -1.40 22.63
CA SER A 118 -0.03 -0.62 23.75
C SER A 118 -0.88 -1.48 24.66
N GLU A 119 -0.78 -1.27 25.96
CA GLU A 119 -1.70 -1.85 26.95
C GLU A 119 -3.09 -1.19 26.89
N ASN A 120 -3.16 0.06 26.41
CA ASN A 120 -4.43 0.76 26.21
C ASN A 120 -4.99 0.44 24.82
N ILE A 121 -5.92 -0.51 24.76
CA ILE A 121 -6.52 -0.97 23.50
C ILE A 121 -7.26 0.13 22.74
N ASN A 122 -7.93 1.05 23.44
CA ASN A 122 -8.65 2.14 22.78
C ASN A 122 -7.67 3.08 22.07
N GLN A 123 -6.53 3.36 22.70
CA GLN A 123 -5.46 4.13 22.10
C GLN A 123 -4.84 3.41 20.91
N ALA A 124 -4.58 2.10 21.04
CA ALA A 124 -4.03 1.31 19.94
C ALA A 124 -4.95 1.32 18.71
N LEU A 125 -6.25 1.16 18.91
CA LEU A 125 -7.24 1.18 17.83
C LEU A 125 -7.40 2.59 17.22
N ASP A 126 -7.36 3.64 18.03
CA ASP A 126 -7.40 5.03 17.53
C ASP A 126 -6.18 5.35 16.66
N VAL A 127 -4.99 4.90 17.07
CA VAL A 127 -3.77 5.07 16.29
C VAL A 127 -3.82 4.21 15.02
N ALA A 128 -4.28 2.94 15.11
CA ALA A 128 -4.37 2.03 13.98
C ALA A 128 -5.21 2.59 12.83
N ALA A 129 -6.35 3.21 13.15
CA ALA A 129 -7.23 3.82 12.16
C ALA A 129 -6.59 5.03 11.42
N LYS A 130 -5.50 5.59 11.95
CA LYS A 130 -4.84 6.79 11.41
C LYS A 130 -3.51 6.50 10.72
N ILE A 131 -2.96 5.29 10.89
CA ILE A 131 -1.73 4.87 10.20
C ILE A 131 -2.05 4.56 8.73
N LYS A 132 -1.24 5.10 7.83
CA LYS A 132 -1.38 4.92 6.38
C LYS A 132 -0.52 3.74 5.91
N ALA A 133 -0.94 2.54 6.26
CA ALA A 133 -0.36 1.29 5.83
C ALA A 133 -1.45 0.34 5.33
N GLY A 134 -1.09 -0.58 4.45
CA GLY A 134 -2.03 -1.56 3.90
C GLY A 134 -2.52 -2.56 4.93
N VAL A 135 -1.65 -2.91 5.90
CA VAL A 135 -2.00 -3.76 7.05
C VAL A 135 -1.50 -3.12 8.34
N VAL A 136 -2.32 -3.16 9.38
CA VAL A 136 -1.94 -2.68 10.71
C VAL A 136 -2.25 -3.75 11.74
N TRP A 137 -1.22 -4.24 12.42
CA TRP A 137 -1.35 -5.17 13.52
C TRP A 137 -1.41 -4.44 14.87
N VAL A 138 -2.20 -4.95 15.79
CA VAL A 138 -2.32 -4.42 17.15
C VAL A 138 -1.87 -5.47 18.16
N ASN A 139 -0.83 -5.17 18.94
CA ASN A 139 -0.19 -6.05 19.90
C ASN A 139 0.30 -7.39 19.33
N CYS A 140 0.55 -7.43 18.01
CA CYS A 140 1.16 -8.54 17.29
C CYS A 140 1.94 -8.00 16.09
N THR A 141 2.63 -8.86 15.37
CA THR A 141 3.30 -8.55 14.10
C THR A 141 3.43 -9.82 13.27
N ASN A 142 3.37 -9.69 11.95
CA ASN A 142 3.50 -10.79 11.00
C ASN A 142 2.50 -11.95 11.23
N GLU A 143 1.34 -11.64 11.78
CA GLU A 143 0.23 -12.59 11.86
C GLU A 143 -0.55 -12.54 10.55
N PHE A 144 -0.43 -13.61 9.75
CA PHE A 144 -1.07 -13.73 8.45
C PHE A 144 -2.25 -14.69 8.51
N ASP A 145 -3.37 -14.26 7.95
CA ASP A 145 -4.56 -15.09 7.77
C ASP A 145 -4.85 -15.18 6.26
N ALA A 146 -4.98 -16.42 5.75
CA ALA A 146 -5.26 -16.66 4.34
C ALA A 146 -6.59 -16.04 3.86
N ALA A 147 -7.54 -15.80 4.76
CA ALA A 147 -8.80 -15.13 4.45
C ALA A 147 -8.71 -13.61 4.44
N SER A 148 -7.58 -13.03 4.88
CA SER A 148 -7.35 -11.60 4.99
C SER A 148 -6.35 -11.14 3.93
N GLY A 149 -6.68 -10.10 3.18
CA GLY A 149 -5.77 -9.54 2.18
C GLY A 149 -4.58 -8.85 2.83
N PHE A 150 -3.36 -9.21 2.39
CA PHE A 150 -2.12 -8.54 2.74
C PHE A 150 -1.58 -7.77 1.52
N GLY A 151 -1.14 -6.55 1.72
CA GLY A 151 -0.52 -5.77 0.66
C GLY A 151 -0.32 -4.31 1.04
N GLY A 152 0.34 -3.59 0.15
CA GLY A 152 0.79 -2.25 0.37
C GLY A 152 -0.25 -1.15 0.12
N TYR A 153 0.24 0.03 0.38
CA TYR A 153 -0.40 1.31 0.15
C TYR A 153 0.66 2.29 -0.36
N ARG A 154 0.31 3.30 -1.13
CA ARG A 154 1.24 4.27 -1.72
C ARG A 154 2.31 3.57 -2.60
N GLU A 155 3.60 3.93 -2.47
CA GLU A 155 4.69 3.36 -3.27
C GLU A 155 5.08 1.93 -2.86
N SER A 156 4.57 1.40 -1.75
CA SER A 156 4.65 -0.03 -1.45
C SER A 156 3.75 -0.89 -2.34
N GLY A 157 2.97 -0.28 -3.24
CA GLY A 157 2.10 -0.97 -4.19
C GLY A 157 0.68 -1.20 -3.69
N PHE A 158 -0.20 -1.64 -4.57
CA PHE A 158 -1.63 -1.80 -4.31
C PHE A 158 -2.13 -3.24 -4.45
N GLY A 159 -1.27 -4.16 -4.87
CA GLY A 159 -1.60 -5.59 -4.95
C GLY A 159 -1.98 -6.16 -3.59
N ARG A 160 -2.74 -7.26 -3.61
CA ARG A 160 -3.09 -8.01 -2.39
C ARG A 160 -2.74 -9.47 -2.58
N GLU A 161 -2.22 -10.07 -1.51
CA GLU A 161 -2.02 -11.50 -1.34
C GLU A 161 -3.01 -12.01 -0.30
N GLY A 162 -3.54 -13.21 -0.48
CA GLY A 162 -4.60 -13.72 0.40
C GLY A 162 -5.94 -12.98 0.26
N GLY A 163 -6.93 -13.42 1.00
CA GLY A 163 -8.27 -12.87 0.94
C GLY A 163 -8.93 -13.00 -0.43
N ILE A 164 -10.13 -12.47 -0.57
CA ILE A 164 -10.85 -12.45 -1.84
C ILE A 164 -10.18 -11.49 -2.84
N GLU A 165 -9.57 -10.41 -2.36
CA GLU A 165 -8.86 -9.43 -3.18
C GLU A 165 -7.64 -10.06 -3.87
N GLY A 166 -6.92 -10.95 -3.17
CA GLY A 166 -5.78 -11.67 -3.74
C GLY A 166 -6.20 -12.62 -4.87
N LEU A 167 -7.39 -13.20 -4.79
CA LEU A 167 -7.92 -14.06 -5.85
C LEU A 167 -8.24 -13.30 -7.14
N TRP A 168 -8.59 -12.02 -7.05
CA TRP A 168 -8.99 -11.25 -8.22
C TRP A 168 -7.86 -11.13 -9.26
N ALA A 169 -6.61 -11.04 -8.81
CA ALA A 169 -5.46 -10.96 -9.71
C ALA A 169 -5.27 -12.21 -10.57
N TYR A 170 -5.80 -13.36 -10.14
CA TYR A 170 -5.70 -14.66 -10.83
C TYR A 170 -6.96 -15.02 -11.61
N ARG A 171 -8.00 -14.20 -11.55
CA ARG A 171 -9.25 -14.44 -12.27
C ARG A 171 -9.28 -13.65 -13.58
N LYS A 172 -9.76 -14.29 -14.64
CA LYS A 172 -10.13 -13.57 -15.88
C LYS A 172 -11.49 -12.93 -15.68
N ASN A 173 -11.60 -11.65 -15.97
CA ASN A 173 -12.89 -11.01 -16.14
C ASN A 173 -13.53 -11.52 -17.43
N VAL A 174 -14.86 -11.64 -17.47
CA VAL A 174 -15.56 -12.05 -18.69
C VAL A 174 -15.29 -11.09 -19.85
N THR A 175 -15.00 -9.81 -19.51
CA THR A 175 -14.63 -8.77 -20.48
C THR A 175 -13.23 -8.94 -21.07
N ASP A 176 -12.37 -9.75 -20.43
CA ASP A 176 -10.99 -10.02 -20.90
C ASP A 176 -10.93 -11.32 -21.74
N LEU A 177 -12.07 -11.95 -22.00
CA LEU A 177 -12.14 -13.10 -22.92
C LEU A 177 -11.80 -12.66 -24.33
N PRO A 178 -11.12 -13.53 -25.13
CA PRO A 178 -10.91 -13.26 -26.55
C PRO A 178 -12.23 -12.89 -27.24
N PRO A 179 -12.19 -12.05 -28.27
CA PRO A 179 -13.40 -11.63 -29.00
C PRO A 179 -14.28 -12.78 -29.48
N ASP A 180 -13.69 -13.95 -29.76
CA ASP A 180 -14.39 -15.15 -30.23
C ASP A 180 -15.17 -15.88 -29.10
N ASP A 181 -14.80 -15.65 -27.83
CA ASP A 181 -15.48 -16.20 -26.66
C ASP A 181 -16.37 -15.17 -25.95
N ALA A 182 -16.29 -13.92 -26.35
CA ALA A 182 -17.17 -12.88 -25.83
C ALA A 182 -18.57 -13.08 -26.46
N PRO A 183 -19.65 -12.92 -25.66
CA PRO A 183 -20.99 -12.88 -26.24
C PRO A 183 -21.00 -11.79 -27.34
N PRO A 184 -21.67 -12.04 -28.47
CA PRO A 184 -21.65 -11.11 -29.58
C PRO A 184 -22.03 -9.70 -29.09
N VAL A 185 -21.13 -8.74 -29.36
CA VAL A 185 -21.43 -7.34 -29.06
C VAL A 185 -22.66 -6.99 -29.89
N PRO A 186 -23.78 -6.54 -29.27
CA PRO A 186 -24.98 -6.21 -30.02
C PRO A 186 -24.60 -5.21 -31.10
N THR A 187 -24.92 -5.53 -32.33
CA THR A 187 -24.79 -4.59 -33.44
C THR A 187 -25.57 -3.35 -33.05
N LEU A 188 -24.88 -2.20 -33.00
CA LEU A 188 -25.53 -0.93 -32.75
C LEU A 188 -26.77 -0.86 -33.65
N LEU A 189 -27.95 -0.77 -33.04
CA LEU A 189 -29.15 -0.52 -33.84
C LEU A 189 -28.88 0.74 -34.65
N PRO A 190 -29.14 0.70 -35.98
CA PRO A 190 -28.94 1.88 -36.79
C PRO A 190 -29.71 3.05 -36.18
N ASP A 191 -29.12 4.24 -36.20
CA ASP A 191 -29.74 5.48 -35.72
C ASP A 191 -31.14 5.62 -36.35
N GLY A 192 -32.13 5.08 -35.66
CA GLY A 192 -33.53 5.38 -35.98
C GLY A 192 -33.79 6.84 -35.62
N PRO A 193 -34.71 7.53 -36.30
CA PRO A 193 -35.02 8.90 -36.00
C PRO A 193 -35.42 9.00 -34.50
N ARG A 194 -34.62 9.67 -33.71
CA ARG A 194 -34.94 9.99 -32.32
C ARG A 194 -36.15 10.92 -32.38
N GLY A 195 -37.32 10.38 -32.02
CA GLY A 195 -38.51 11.21 -31.91
C GLY A 195 -38.22 12.34 -30.95
N SER A 196 -38.72 13.52 -31.26
CA SER A 196 -38.50 14.77 -30.49
C SER A 196 -38.98 14.75 -29.03
N ASP A 197 -39.60 13.64 -28.61
CA ASP A 197 -40.18 13.46 -27.28
C ASP A 197 -39.43 12.43 -26.39
N SER A 198 -38.25 11.97 -26.80
CA SER A 198 -37.51 11.01 -25.95
C SER A 198 -36.80 11.72 -24.80
N LEU A 199 -37.22 11.44 -23.57
CA LEU A 199 -36.50 11.82 -22.36
C LEU A 199 -35.05 11.26 -22.42
N ASP A 200 -34.07 12.13 -22.21
CA ASP A 200 -32.66 11.72 -22.07
C ASP A 200 -32.52 10.82 -20.83
N ARG A 201 -32.43 9.53 -21.05
CA ARG A 201 -32.29 8.48 -20.03
C ARG A 201 -30.83 8.02 -19.86
N THR A 202 -29.88 8.71 -20.49
CA THR A 202 -28.46 8.37 -20.37
C THR A 202 -28.03 8.48 -18.91
N ALA A 203 -27.53 7.37 -18.36
CA ALA A 203 -26.95 7.36 -17.02
C ALA A 203 -25.70 8.24 -16.99
N LYS A 204 -25.71 9.21 -16.09
CA LYS A 204 -24.63 10.20 -15.95
C LYS A 204 -23.56 9.71 -14.97
N LEU A 205 -22.38 10.29 -15.08
CA LEU A 205 -21.34 10.11 -14.06
C LEU A 205 -21.78 10.75 -12.73
N TYR A 206 -21.30 10.24 -11.61
CA TYR A 206 -21.57 10.82 -10.30
C TYR A 206 -20.24 11.29 -9.68
N ILE A 207 -20.02 12.61 -9.69
CA ILE A 207 -18.76 13.23 -9.28
C ILE A 207 -19.06 14.39 -8.34
N GLY A 208 -18.38 14.44 -7.21
CA GLY A 208 -18.53 15.55 -6.23
C GLY A 208 -19.93 15.64 -5.65
N GLY A 209 -20.62 14.51 -5.41
CA GLY A 209 -21.95 14.46 -4.82
C GLY A 209 -23.09 14.82 -5.78
N ARG A 210 -22.86 14.90 -7.07
CA ARG A 210 -23.87 15.26 -8.08
C ARG A 210 -23.71 14.50 -9.39
N GLN A 211 -24.80 14.40 -10.14
CA GLN A 211 -24.74 13.87 -11.50
C GLN A 211 -24.10 14.88 -12.45
N VAL A 212 -23.14 14.42 -13.25
CA VAL A 212 -22.45 15.22 -14.26
C VAL A 212 -22.46 14.50 -15.60
N ARG A 213 -22.54 15.23 -16.70
CA ARG A 213 -22.30 14.66 -18.04
C ARG A 213 -20.80 14.45 -18.22
N PRO A 214 -20.37 13.41 -19.01
CA PRO A 214 -18.99 13.29 -19.43
C PRO A 214 -18.50 14.57 -20.09
N ASP A 215 -17.23 14.93 -19.86
CA ASP A 215 -16.62 16.12 -20.46
C ASP A 215 -16.63 16.06 -22.00
N SER A 216 -16.48 14.88 -22.56
CA SER A 216 -16.58 14.63 -24.02
C SER A 216 -17.99 14.72 -24.57
N GLY A 217 -19.03 14.58 -23.71
CA GLY A 217 -20.42 14.44 -24.11
C GLY A 217 -20.76 13.07 -24.70
N TYR A 218 -19.81 12.12 -24.76
CA TYR A 218 -20.04 10.79 -25.33
C TYR A 218 -20.83 9.88 -24.39
N SER A 219 -21.68 9.06 -25.00
CA SER A 219 -22.37 7.94 -24.36
C SER A 219 -22.23 6.68 -25.21
N ARG A 220 -22.41 5.54 -24.58
CA ARG A 220 -22.45 4.24 -25.26
C ARG A 220 -23.72 3.49 -24.89
N ALA A 221 -24.22 2.74 -25.83
CA ALA A 221 -25.34 1.82 -25.60
C ALA A 221 -24.89 0.62 -24.74
N VAL A 222 -25.75 0.19 -23.85
CA VAL A 222 -25.57 -1.02 -23.03
C VAL A 222 -26.68 -2.00 -23.42
N ALA A 223 -26.30 -3.21 -23.78
CA ALA A 223 -27.24 -4.26 -24.11
C ALA A 223 -27.52 -5.18 -22.94
N SER A 224 -28.74 -5.69 -22.86
CA SER A 224 -29.14 -6.80 -22.00
C SER A 224 -28.58 -8.14 -22.52
N ALA A 225 -28.63 -9.19 -21.70
CA ALA A 225 -28.14 -10.51 -22.06
C ALA A 225 -28.85 -11.14 -23.30
N ASP A 226 -30.06 -10.69 -23.61
CA ASP A 226 -30.84 -11.11 -24.79
C ASP A 226 -30.52 -10.26 -26.05
N GLY A 227 -29.57 -9.32 -25.94
CA GLY A 227 -29.17 -8.44 -27.03
C GLY A 227 -30.06 -7.19 -27.19
N SER A 228 -31.12 -7.04 -26.39
CA SER A 228 -31.93 -5.82 -26.42
C SER A 228 -31.18 -4.63 -25.79
N LEU A 229 -31.55 -3.40 -26.19
CA LEU A 229 -30.99 -2.20 -25.61
C LEU A 229 -31.47 -2.04 -24.15
N ALA A 230 -30.56 -2.16 -23.18
CA ALA A 230 -30.83 -1.93 -21.76
C ALA A 230 -30.87 -0.42 -21.43
N GLY A 231 -30.05 0.37 -22.13
CA GLY A 231 -29.97 1.82 -21.90
C GLY A 231 -28.69 2.42 -22.47
N GLU A 232 -28.44 3.67 -22.12
CA GLU A 232 -27.19 4.37 -22.47
C GLU A 232 -26.48 4.82 -21.19
N VAL A 233 -25.16 4.78 -21.21
CA VAL A 233 -24.30 5.26 -20.11
C VAL A 233 -23.31 6.29 -20.62
N GLY A 234 -23.03 7.30 -19.80
CA GLY A 234 -22.03 8.30 -20.12
C GLY A 234 -20.62 7.68 -20.18
N GLU A 235 -19.86 8.02 -21.20
CA GLU A 235 -18.48 7.55 -21.38
C GLU A 235 -17.49 8.59 -20.88
N GLY A 236 -16.92 8.34 -19.70
CA GLY A 236 -15.94 9.22 -19.05
C GLY A 236 -14.58 9.18 -19.74
N ASN A 237 -13.92 10.32 -19.78
CA ASN A 237 -12.56 10.46 -20.30
C ASN A 237 -11.55 10.75 -19.18
N ARG A 238 -10.28 10.99 -19.54
CA ARG A 238 -9.20 11.29 -18.59
C ARG A 238 -9.51 12.50 -17.70
N LYS A 239 -10.22 13.50 -18.21
CA LYS A 239 -10.58 14.70 -17.43
C LYS A 239 -11.65 14.37 -16.40
N ASP A 240 -12.62 13.52 -16.76
CA ASP A 240 -13.65 13.05 -15.83
C ASP A 240 -13.05 12.24 -14.68
N VAL A 241 -12.09 11.36 -14.98
CA VAL A 241 -11.34 10.61 -13.96
C VAL A 241 -10.57 11.57 -13.03
N ARG A 242 -9.87 12.57 -13.58
CA ARG A 242 -9.18 13.58 -12.76
C ARG A 242 -10.16 14.32 -11.85
N ASN A 243 -11.28 14.80 -12.40
CA ASN A 243 -12.29 15.53 -11.63
C ASN A 243 -12.90 14.65 -10.51
N ALA A 244 -13.07 13.35 -10.76
CA ALA A 244 -13.54 12.40 -9.74
C ALA A 244 -12.52 12.23 -8.61
N VAL A 245 -11.24 12.10 -8.95
CA VAL A 245 -10.14 12.00 -7.97
C VAL A 245 -10.02 13.28 -7.16
N GLU A 246 -10.05 14.45 -7.78
CA GLU A 246 -10.03 15.74 -7.10
C GLU A 246 -11.22 15.92 -6.14
N ALA A 247 -12.42 15.52 -6.57
CA ALA A 247 -13.62 15.54 -5.73
C ALA A 247 -13.50 14.59 -4.54
N ALA A 248 -12.93 13.40 -4.73
CA ALA A 248 -12.69 12.44 -3.65
C ALA A 248 -11.67 12.97 -2.64
N HIS A 249 -10.57 13.58 -3.10
CA HIS A 249 -9.59 14.23 -2.24
C HIS A 249 -10.19 15.41 -1.46
N GLY A 250 -11.13 16.15 -2.05
CA GLY A 250 -11.84 17.24 -1.41
C GLY A 250 -12.88 16.81 -0.38
N ALA A 251 -13.29 15.54 -0.35
CA ALA A 251 -14.34 15.01 0.51
C ALA A 251 -13.86 14.74 1.95
N THR A 252 -13.12 15.66 2.56
CA THR A 252 -12.52 15.52 3.89
C THR A 252 -13.54 15.33 5.02
N ALA A 253 -14.77 15.80 4.86
CA ALA A 253 -15.85 15.58 5.81
C ALA A 253 -16.25 14.12 5.92
N TRP A 254 -16.23 13.38 4.81
CA TRP A 254 -16.53 11.95 4.77
C TRP A 254 -15.49 11.12 5.55
N ALA A 255 -14.21 11.47 5.42
CA ALA A 255 -13.12 10.82 6.17
C ALA A 255 -13.19 11.06 7.69
N LYS A 256 -13.98 12.04 8.14
CA LYS A 256 -14.19 12.39 9.55
C LYS A 256 -15.55 11.93 10.08
N ALA A 257 -16.41 11.36 9.25
CA ALA A 257 -17.71 10.84 9.68
C ALA A 257 -17.49 9.62 10.59
N SER A 258 -18.12 9.62 11.74
CA SER A 258 -18.21 8.43 12.60
C SER A 258 -19.19 7.44 11.96
N ALA A 259 -18.89 6.15 12.12
CA ALA A 259 -19.81 5.07 11.74
C ALA A 259 -21.06 5.10 12.60
#